data_cb1e7a0fce00aa496a87a798b3b344f2
#
_entry.id   cb1e7a0fce00aa496a87a798b3b344f2
#
_cell.length_a   1.000
_cell.length_b   1.000
_cell.length_c   1.000
_cell.angle_alpha   90.00
_cell.angle_beta   90.00
_cell.angle_gamma   90.00
#
_symmetry.space_group_name_H-M   'P 1'
#
loop_
_entity.id
_entity.type
_entity.pdbx_description
1 polymer ?
#
loop_
_entity_poly.entity_id
_entity_poly.type
_entity_poly.pdbx_seq_one_letter_code
_entity_poly.pdbx_strand_id
1 'polypeptide(L)'
;MISMLKLPFKSSSRNTKNFACVEITSDYVRCLVLEPPVTVGENFRVLGVSKVAVEKVFRAALIIDAEHVSAAVKSAVLDAGKDVTHLSNEVIVSIAGELSICNITTVKMTRPDNTPLKKKEINAIYSTTSQSSLENAALLFMQTTGNVDSKMELILSSDVYFKLDGVVVEEKKKKKGTDLEIASFSSFSPKFNVSAVETVCKKAGLKLLGISPQLYGLTLMLKKLKGEYFDGV
;
A
#
# COMPACT_ATOMS: atom_id res chain seq x y z
N MET A 1 -2.20 15.79 -7.68
CA MET A 1 -0.86 15.17 -7.95
C MET A 1 -0.85 13.86 -7.19
N ILE A 2 -1.18 12.75 -7.88
CA ILE A 2 -1.31 11.43 -7.25
C ILE A 2 0.10 10.98 -6.88
N SER A 3 0.41 10.99 -5.60
CA SER A 3 1.63 10.40 -5.07
C SER A 3 1.51 8.89 -5.23
N MET A 4 2.05 8.34 -6.32
CA MET A 4 2.37 6.91 -6.33
C MET A 4 3.18 6.62 -5.08
N LEU A 5 2.77 5.61 -4.32
CA LEU A 5 3.57 5.07 -3.23
C LEU A 5 4.87 4.56 -3.85
N LYS A 6 5.82 5.46 -4.03
CA LYS A 6 7.21 5.08 -4.27
C LYS A 6 7.66 4.52 -2.94
N LEU A 7 7.58 3.19 -2.80
CA LEU A 7 8.34 2.54 -1.76
C LEU A 7 9.74 3.20 -1.79
N PRO A 8 10.26 3.68 -0.66
CA PRO A 8 11.48 4.51 -0.61
C PRO A 8 12.76 3.77 -1.00
N PHE A 9 12.63 2.60 -1.58
CA PHE A 9 13.73 1.72 -1.98
C PHE A 9 14.28 2.09 -3.37
N LYS A 10 14.69 3.35 -3.58
CA LYS A 10 15.67 3.63 -4.62
C LYS A 10 17.02 3.10 -4.16
N SER A 11 17.54 2.11 -4.86
CA SER A 11 18.88 1.60 -4.74
C SER A 11 19.92 2.69 -5.08
N SER A 12 20.17 3.60 -4.17
CA SER A 12 21.36 4.46 -4.24
C SER A 12 21.60 5.08 -2.86
N SER A 13 22.42 4.46 -2.14
CA SER A 13 23.27 4.86 -1.02
C SER A 13 23.12 3.98 0.22
N ARG A 14 24.26 3.65 0.79
CA ARG A 14 24.55 2.72 1.88
C ARG A 14 23.96 3.07 3.27
N ASN A 15 22.83 3.71 3.34
CA ASN A 15 22.17 3.99 4.61
C ASN A 15 20.75 3.39 4.59
N THR A 16 20.67 2.07 4.71
CA THR A 16 19.41 1.35 4.89
C THR A 16 18.87 1.64 6.28
N LYS A 17 18.07 2.71 6.39
CA LYS A 17 17.37 3.00 7.64
C LYS A 17 16.34 1.91 7.89
N ASN A 18 16.30 1.39 9.12
CA ASN A 18 15.19 0.56 9.56
C ASN A 18 13.88 1.37 9.56
N PHE A 19 12.76 0.68 9.56
CA PHE A 19 11.43 1.28 9.67
C PHE A 19 10.50 0.32 10.42
N ALA A 20 9.41 0.86 10.97
CA ALA A 20 8.40 0.06 11.60
C ALA A 20 7.27 -0.31 10.62
N CYS A 21 6.75 -1.54 10.74
CA CYS A 21 5.46 -1.93 10.19
C CYS A 21 4.50 -2.10 11.36
N VAL A 22 3.42 -1.32 11.37
CA VAL A 22 2.43 -1.33 12.44
C VAL A 22 1.10 -1.81 11.90
N GLU A 23 0.53 -2.82 12.54
CA GLU A 23 -0.84 -3.29 12.32
C GLU A 23 -1.72 -2.80 13.47
N ILE A 24 -2.80 -2.11 13.13
CA ILE A 24 -3.77 -1.60 14.10
C ILE A 24 -5.05 -2.41 13.95
N THR A 25 -5.45 -3.12 15.02
CA THR A 25 -6.70 -3.90 15.09
C THR A 25 -7.58 -3.42 16.25
N SER A 26 -8.77 -3.99 16.39
CA SER A 26 -9.71 -3.66 17.49
C SER A 26 -9.16 -3.98 18.89
N ASP A 27 -8.27 -4.98 19.00
CA ASP A 27 -7.86 -5.54 20.28
C ASP A 27 -6.39 -5.31 20.61
N TYR A 28 -5.58 -4.99 19.59
CA TYR A 28 -4.15 -4.80 19.76
C TYR A 28 -3.52 -4.00 18.63
N VAL A 29 -2.36 -3.44 18.95
CA VAL A 29 -1.38 -2.93 17.99
C VAL A 29 -0.21 -3.91 17.96
N ARG A 30 0.14 -4.39 16.76
CA ARG A 30 1.38 -5.17 16.52
C ARG A 30 2.39 -4.29 15.82
N CYS A 31 3.66 -4.49 16.14
CA CYS A 31 4.75 -3.81 15.47
C CYS A 31 5.88 -4.78 15.11
N LEU A 32 6.41 -4.62 13.91
CA LEU A 32 7.67 -5.21 13.46
C LEU A 32 8.64 -4.06 13.14
N VAL A 33 9.85 -4.11 13.66
CA VAL A 33 10.94 -3.25 13.19
C VAL A 33 11.76 -4.02 12.18
N LEU A 34 11.88 -3.48 10.97
CA LEU A 34 12.49 -4.14 9.82
C LEU A 34 13.70 -3.34 9.32
N GLU A 35 14.74 -4.06 8.95
CA GLU A 35 15.87 -3.52 8.21
C GLU A 35 15.80 -4.02 6.75
N PRO A 36 15.81 -3.09 5.77
CA PRO A 36 15.81 -3.46 4.37
C PRO A 36 17.09 -4.21 4.01
N PRO A 37 17.02 -5.15 3.04
CA PRO A 37 18.22 -5.80 2.53
C PRO A 37 19.12 -4.82 1.76
N VAL A 38 20.42 -5.09 1.76
CA VAL A 38 21.40 -4.32 0.98
C VAL A 38 21.24 -4.61 -0.51
N THR A 39 20.92 -5.86 -0.86
CA THR A 39 20.74 -6.33 -2.22
C THR A 39 19.24 -6.49 -2.53
N VAL A 40 18.83 -5.96 -3.67
CA VAL A 40 17.42 -6.11 -4.13
C VAL A 40 17.11 -7.59 -4.35
N GLY A 41 15.98 -8.04 -3.78
CA GLY A 41 15.52 -9.44 -3.87
C GLY A 41 15.86 -10.29 -2.64
N GLU A 42 16.73 -9.85 -1.75
CA GLU A 42 16.95 -10.49 -0.47
C GLU A 42 15.82 -10.19 0.52
N ASN A 43 15.76 -10.97 1.61
CA ASN A 43 14.74 -10.79 2.63
C ASN A 43 15.07 -9.65 3.59
N PHE A 44 14.03 -9.00 4.11
CA PHE A 44 14.16 -8.07 5.23
C PHE A 44 14.62 -8.79 6.49
N ARG A 45 15.43 -8.13 7.29
CA ARG A 45 15.80 -8.61 8.62
C ARG A 45 14.82 -8.05 9.65
N VAL A 46 14.22 -8.92 10.46
CA VAL A 46 13.39 -8.53 11.60
C VAL A 46 14.31 -8.18 12.77
N LEU A 47 14.27 -6.93 13.22
CA LEU A 47 15.07 -6.42 14.34
C LEU A 47 14.33 -6.53 15.67
N GLY A 48 13.00 -6.49 15.64
CA GLY A 48 12.19 -6.61 16.82
C GLY A 48 10.71 -6.74 16.52
N VAL A 49 9.98 -7.23 17.51
CA VAL A 49 8.53 -7.53 17.44
C VAL A 49 7.89 -7.12 18.74
N SER A 50 6.68 -6.55 18.67
CA SER A 50 5.88 -6.27 19.85
C SER A 50 4.38 -6.44 19.59
N LYS A 51 3.62 -6.49 20.67
CA LYS A 51 2.15 -6.52 20.67
C LYS A 51 1.65 -5.78 21.92
N VAL A 52 0.85 -4.74 21.72
CA VAL A 52 0.25 -3.94 22.79
C VAL A 52 -1.26 -4.09 22.70
N ALA A 53 -1.92 -4.43 23.81
CA ALA A 53 -3.38 -4.50 23.84
C ALA A 53 -4.00 -3.10 23.79
N VAL A 54 -5.14 -2.99 23.10
CA VAL A 54 -5.98 -1.80 23.08
C VAL A 54 -7.42 -2.20 23.35
N GLU A 55 -8.18 -1.34 24.01
CA GLU A 55 -9.56 -1.62 24.33
C GLU A 55 -10.44 -0.41 23.99
N LYS A 56 -11.63 -0.68 23.43
CA LYS A 56 -12.68 0.32 23.19
C LYS A 56 -12.28 1.53 22.34
N VAL A 57 -11.24 1.39 21.51
CA VAL A 57 -10.72 2.49 20.66
C VAL A 57 -11.28 2.45 19.24
N PHE A 58 -12.05 1.38 18.93
CA PHE A 58 -12.65 1.17 17.62
C PHE A 58 -14.17 1.01 17.71
N ARG A 59 -14.86 1.51 16.71
CA ARG A 59 -16.27 1.24 16.46
C ARG A 59 -16.46 1.01 14.95
N ALA A 60 -16.97 -0.16 14.58
CA ALA A 60 -17.12 -0.55 13.18
C ALA A 60 -15.82 -0.31 12.36
N ALA A 61 -14.70 -0.83 12.86
CA ALA A 61 -13.35 -0.67 12.32
C ALA A 61 -12.80 0.78 12.28
N LEU A 62 -13.58 1.79 12.68
CA LEU A 62 -13.13 3.18 12.75
C LEU A 62 -12.40 3.47 14.05
N ILE A 63 -11.30 4.22 13.96
CA ILE A 63 -10.59 4.75 15.12
C ILE A 63 -11.45 5.87 15.73
N ILE A 64 -11.99 5.63 16.94
CA ILE A 64 -12.80 6.61 17.66
C ILE A 64 -12.02 7.36 18.75
N ASP A 65 -10.87 6.81 19.16
CA ASP A 65 -9.96 7.42 20.12
C ASP A 65 -8.52 7.41 19.59
N ALA A 66 -8.20 8.44 18.81
CA ALA A 66 -6.86 8.60 18.22
C ALA A 66 -5.76 8.82 19.28
N GLU A 67 -6.08 9.35 20.46
CA GLU A 67 -5.14 9.56 21.56
C GLU A 67 -4.66 8.23 22.12
N HIS A 68 -5.61 7.38 22.48
CA HIS A 68 -5.33 6.05 23.04
C HIS A 68 -4.60 5.17 22.02
N VAL A 69 -5.06 5.16 20.76
CA VAL A 69 -4.39 4.41 19.69
C VAL A 69 -2.97 4.92 19.45
N SER A 70 -2.74 6.24 19.48
CA SER A 70 -1.40 6.80 19.28
C SER A 70 -0.43 6.44 20.41
N ALA A 71 -0.91 6.39 21.64
CA ALA A 71 -0.13 5.92 22.78
C ALA A 71 0.27 4.46 22.64
N ALA A 72 -0.69 3.60 22.24
CA ALA A 72 -0.44 2.17 21.99
C ALA A 72 0.54 1.95 20.82
N VAL A 73 0.39 2.69 19.71
CA VAL A 73 1.31 2.65 18.56
C VAL A 73 2.72 3.07 19.00
N LYS A 74 2.84 4.16 19.74
CA LYS A 74 4.13 4.62 20.27
C LYS A 74 4.78 3.57 21.17
N SER A 75 4.01 2.99 22.10
CA SER A 75 4.48 1.91 22.97
C SER A 75 4.95 0.71 22.17
N ALA A 76 4.14 0.25 21.20
CA ALA A 76 4.49 -0.90 20.36
C ALA A 76 5.78 -0.67 19.56
N VAL A 77 5.98 0.53 18.99
CA VAL A 77 7.21 0.85 18.25
C VAL A 77 8.42 0.88 19.17
N LEU A 78 8.30 1.47 20.37
CA LEU A 78 9.39 1.52 21.34
C LEU A 78 9.74 0.12 21.86
N ASP A 79 8.74 -0.70 22.18
CA ASP A 79 8.95 -2.08 22.66
C ASP A 79 9.62 -2.95 21.58
N ALA A 80 9.16 -2.86 20.33
CA ALA A 80 9.79 -3.59 19.22
C ALA A 80 11.22 -3.09 18.93
N GLY A 81 11.48 -1.81 19.18
CA GLY A 81 12.77 -1.16 18.92
C GLY A 81 13.73 -1.11 20.09
N LYS A 82 13.40 -1.70 21.26
CA LYS A 82 14.18 -1.58 22.51
C LYS A 82 15.67 -1.96 22.39
N ASP A 83 15.96 -2.96 21.55
CA ASP A 83 17.33 -3.45 21.31
C ASP A 83 17.95 -2.88 20.01
N VAL A 84 17.30 -1.91 19.37
CA VAL A 84 17.75 -1.30 18.11
C VAL A 84 18.49 0.00 18.40
N THR A 85 19.80 0.05 18.10
CA THR A 85 20.68 1.17 18.44
C THR A 85 20.23 2.52 17.85
N HIS A 86 19.65 2.52 16.65
CA HIS A 86 19.16 3.72 15.95
C HIS A 86 17.77 3.44 15.36
N LEU A 87 16.76 3.47 16.23
CA LEU A 87 15.39 3.27 15.80
C LEU A 87 14.91 4.47 14.96
N SER A 88 14.48 4.17 13.73
CA SER A 88 13.88 5.18 12.84
C SER A 88 12.46 5.52 13.31
N ASN A 89 12.02 6.75 13.04
CA ASN A 89 10.64 7.16 13.25
C ASN A 89 9.73 6.91 12.02
N GLU A 90 10.24 6.24 10.99
CA GLU A 90 9.48 5.94 9.76
C GLU A 90 8.60 4.72 9.96
N VAL A 91 7.32 4.79 9.52
CA VAL A 91 6.33 3.74 9.73
C VAL A 91 5.48 3.48 8.49
N ILE A 92 5.21 2.21 8.22
CA ILE A 92 4.14 1.75 7.33
C ILE A 92 3.02 1.22 8.22
N VAL A 93 1.77 1.67 7.98
CA VAL A 93 0.62 1.21 8.76
C VAL A 93 -0.22 0.26 7.94
N SER A 94 -0.53 -0.89 8.51
CA SER A 94 -1.49 -1.85 7.96
C SER A 94 -2.87 -1.61 8.55
N ILE A 95 -3.89 -1.52 7.67
CA ILE A 95 -5.28 -1.32 8.07
C ILE A 95 -6.14 -2.55 7.73
N ALA A 96 -7.18 -2.76 8.53
CA ALA A 96 -8.15 -3.83 8.33
C ALA A 96 -8.86 -3.71 6.97
N GLY A 97 -9.22 -4.86 6.39
CA GLY A 97 -9.85 -4.94 5.07
C GLY A 97 -11.20 -4.21 4.97
N GLU A 98 -11.92 -4.10 6.08
CA GLU A 98 -13.25 -3.44 6.15
C GLU A 98 -13.21 -1.94 5.76
N LEU A 99 -12.06 -1.30 5.89
CA LEU A 99 -11.85 0.11 5.55
C LEU A 99 -11.05 0.31 4.26
N SER A 100 -10.84 -0.74 3.51
CA SER A 100 -10.15 -0.67 2.22
C SER A 100 -11.01 -1.29 1.11
N ILE A 101 -11.20 -0.55 0.04
CA ILE A 101 -11.82 -1.04 -1.19
C ILE A 101 -10.70 -1.36 -2.16
N CYS A 102 -10.63 -2.61 -2.57
CA CYS A 102 -9.63 -3.09 -3.52
C CYS A 102 -10.30 -3.47 -4.84
N ASN A 103 -9.69 -3.07 -5.94
CA ASN A 103 -10.13 -3.50 -7.27
C ASN A 103 -8.94 -3.75 -8.20
N ILE A 104 -9.18 -4.55 -9.25
CA ILE A 104 -8.28 -4.67 -10.39
C ILE A 104 -8.98 -4.00 -11.56
N THR A 105 -8.34 -2.99 -12.12
CA THR A 105 -8.85 -2.26 -13.28
C THR A 105 -7.98 -2.55 -14.48
N THR A 106 -8.61 -2.97 -15.58
CA THR A 106 -7.94 -3.21 -16.86
C THR A 106 -8.35 -2.12 -17.84
N VAL A 107 -7.37 -1.46 -18.44
CA VAL A 107 -7.56 -0.46 -19.50
C VAL A 107 -6.83 -0.90 -20.75
N LYS A 108 -7.50 -0.76 -21.88
CA LYS A 108 -6.93 -1.00 -23.22
C LYS A 108 -6.88 0.30 -23.99
N MET A 109 -5.82 0.49 -24.76
CA MET A 109 -5.63 1.66 -25.62
C MET A 109 -4.92 1.26 -26.90
N THR A 110 -5.52 1.58 -28.05
CA THR A 110 -4.88 1.38 -29.35
C THR A 110 -4.21 2.68 -29.79
N ARG A 111 -2.97 2.57 -30.24
CA ARG A 111 -2.14 3.68 -30.73
C ARG A 111 -2.26 3.77 -32.26
N PRO A 112 -2.15 4.98 -32.82
CA PRO A 112 -2.24 5.16 -34.28
C PRO A 112 -1.01 4.62 -35.03
N ASP A 113 0.12 4.45 -34.36
CA ASP A 113 1.39 4.04 -34.97
C ASP A 113 2.19 3.06 -34.10
N ASN A 114 3.09 2.32 -34.74
CA ASN A 114 4.00 1.36 -34.11
C ASN A 114 5.38 1.97 -33.83
N THR A 115 5.39 3.14 -33.20
CA THR A 115 6.63 3.80 -32.77
C THR A 115 7.01 3.38 -31.33
N PRO A 116 8.26 3.62 -30.87
CA PRO A 116 8.62 3.37 -29.49
C PRO A 116 7.72 4.09 -28.49
N LEU A 117 7.30 3.39 -27.43
CA LEU A 117 6.48 3.94 -26.36
C LEU A 117 7.12 5.17 -25.71
N LYS A 118 6.39 6.29 -25.72
CA LYS A 118 6.80 7.53 -25.05
C LYS A 118 6.32 7.54 -23.60
N LYS A 119 7.09 8.19 -22.74
CA LYS A 119 6.73 8.35 -21.32
C LYS A 119 5.34 8.99 -21.14
N LYS A 120 4.96 9.92 -22.04
CA LYS A 120 3.65 10.59 -21.99
C LYS A 120 2.50 9.60 -22.22
N GLU A 121 2.64 8.67 -23.14
CA GLU A 121 1.63 7.64 -23.45
C GLU A 121 1.48 6.65 -22.28
N ILE A 122 2.61 6.20 -21.73
CA ILE A 122 2.62 5.34 -20.54
C ILE A 122 1.93 6.05 -19.36
N ASN A 123 2.24 7.34 -19.13
CA ASN A 123 1.60 8.09 -18.06
C ASN A 123 0.11 8.30 -18.31
N ALA A 124 -0.31 8.50 -19.57
CA ALA A 124 -1.72 8.68 -19.93
C ALA A 124 -2.55 7.43 -19.60
N ILE A 125 -2.08 6.24 -19.99
CA ILE A 125 -2.80 5.00 -19.70
C ILE A 125 -2.87 4.73 -18.19
N TYR A 126 -1.80 5.03 -17.43
CA TYR A 126 -1.83 4.92 -15.98
C TYR A 126 -2.80 5.92 -15.32
N SER A 127 -2.86 7.14 -15.84
CA SER A 127 -3.82 8.14 -15.35
C SER A 127 -5.26 7.70 -15.58
N THR A 128 -5.57 7.18 -16.78
CA THR A 128 -6.89 6.63 -17.10
C THR A 128 -7.23 5.44 -16.21
N THR A 129 -6.29 4.51 -16.03
CA THR A 129 -6.48 3.33 -15.15
C THR A 129 -6.75 3.76 -13.71
N SER A 130 -5.99 4.72 -13.19
CA SER A 130 -6.16 5.23 -11.83
C SER A 130 -7.50 5.93 -11.64
N GLN A 131 -7.94 6.72 -12.62
CA GLN A 131 -9.23 7.40 -12.59
C GLN A 131 -10.40 6.40 -12.60
N SER A 132 -10.40 5.45 -13.53
CA SER A 132 -11.42 4.38 -13.60
C SER A 132 -11.45 3.53 -12.32
N SER A 133 -10.27 3.25 -11.74
CA SER A 133 -10.16 2.51 -10.49
C SER A 133 -10.77 3.27 -9.31
N LEU A 134 -10.56 4.60 -9.24
CA LEU A 134 -11.14 5.46 -8.21
C LEU A 134 -12.67 5.54 -8.33
N GLU A 135 -13.20 5.69 -9.54
CA GLU A 135 -14.63 5.72 -9.80
C GLU A 135 -15.32 4.42 -9.39
N ASN A 136 -14.72 3.27 -9.75
CA ASN A 136 -15.21 1.96 -9.33
C ASN A 136 -15.17 1.79 -7.81
N ALA A 137 -14.12 2.23 -7.15
CA ALA A 137 -14.00 2.15 -5.69
C ALA A 137 -15.04 3.03 -4.98
N ALA A 138 -15.27 4.25 -5.47
CA ALA A 138 -16.27 5.16 -4.93
C ALA A 138 -17.70 4.58 -5.09
N LEU A 139 -18.00 4.01 -6.26
CA LEU A 139 -19.29 3.36 -6.51
C LEU A 139 -19.51 2.16 -5.58
N LEU A 140 -18.50 1.30 -5.43
CA LEU A 140 -18.59 0.13 -4.55
C LEU A 140 -18.75 0.53 -3.09
N PHE A 141 -18.03 1.57 -2.64
CA PHE A 141 -18.17 2.10 -1.29
C PHE A 141 -19.58 2.66 -1.04
N MET A 142 -20.12 3.41 -1.99
CA MET A 142 -21.49 3.92 -1.93
C MET A 142 -22.51 2.77 -1.84
N GLN A 143 -22.36 1.73 -2.67
CA GLN A 143 -23.25 0.57 -2.68
C GLN A 143 -23.23 -0.22 -1.36
N THR A 144 -22.06 -0.36 -0.76
CA THR A 144 -21.91 -1.14 0.49
C THR A 144 -22.27 -0.37 1.74
N THR A 145 -22.08 0.94 1.76
CA THR A 145 -22.25 1.76 2.98
C THR A 145 -23.44 2.73 2.92
N GLY A 146 -24.01 2.96 1.74
CA GLY A 146 -25.01 4.02 1.49
C GLY A 146 -24.42 5.45 1.53
N ASN A 147 -23.11 5.61 1.73
CA ASN A 147 -22.50 6.93 1.86
C ASN A 147 -22.02 7.45 0.50
N VAL A 148 -22.71 8.47 -0.01
CA VAL A 148 -22.45 9.09 -1.32
C VAL A 148 -21.40 10.19 -1.29
N ASP A 149 -21.09 10.74 -0.12
CA ASP A 149 -20.23 11.93 0.03
C ASP A 149 -18.79 11.61 0.44
N SER A 150 -18.46 10.35 0.65
CA SER A 150 -17.12 9.95 1.08
C SER A 150 -16.13 10.05 -0.06
N LYS A 151 -15.16 10.94 0.10
CA LYS A 151 -13.98 11.01 -0.77
C LYS A 151 -13.09 9.80 -0.49
N MET A 152 -12.75 9.07 -1.56
CA MET A 152 -11.81 7.95 -1.50
C MET A 152 -10.39 8.43 -1.81
N GLU A 153 -9.41 7.91 -1.08
CA GLU A 153 -7.99 8.17 -1.32
C GLU A 153 -7.28 6.88 -1.69
N LEU A 154 -6.40 6.95 -2.70
CA LEU A 154 -5.55 5.84 -3.11
C LEU A 154 -4.48 5.62 -2.04
N ILE A 155 -4.47 4.43 -1.43
CA ILE A 155 -3.49 4.04 -0.42
C ILE A 155 -2.40 3.13 -0.98
N LEU A 156 -2.72 2.32 -2.00
CA LEU A 156 -1.77 1.40 -2.64
C LEU A 156 -2.15 1.22 -4.11
N SER A 157 -1.16 1.15 -5.00
CA SER A 157 -1.32 0.70 -6.37
C SER A 157 -0.13 -0.14 -6.81
N SER A 158 -0.41 -1.22 -7.55
CA SER A 158 0.60 -2.14 -8.07
C SER A 158 0.19 -2.64 -9.45
N ASP A 159 1.14 -2.72 -10.38
CA ASP A 159 0.90 -3.34 -11.67
C ASP A 159 0.67 -4.85 -11.49
N VAL A 160 -0.40 -5.36 -12.08
CA VAL A 160 -0.62 -6.80 -12.24
C VAL A 160 0.11 -7.26 -13.51
N TYR A 161 -0.13 -6.58 -14.62
CA TYR A 161 0.63 -6.74 -15.86
C TYR A 161 0.55 -5.49 -16.74
N PHE A 162 1.49 -5.39 -17.65
CA PHE A 162 1.45 -4.47 -18.79
C PHE A 162 1.70 -5.30 -20.05
N LYS A 163 0.75 -5.28 -20.98
CA LYS A 163 0.89 -5.97 -22.27
C LYS A 163 1.02 -4.98 -23.40
N LEU A 164 1.77 -5.39 -24.42
CA LEU A 164 1.94 -4.68 -25.67
C LEU A 164 1.73 -5.71 -26.80
N ASP A 165 0.75 -5.47 -27.65
CA ASP A 165 0.30 -6.40 -28.69
C ASP A 165 0.06 -7.84 -28.14
N GLY A 166 -0.60 -7.93 -26.98
CA GLY A 166 -0.92 -9.17 -26.28
C GLY A 166 0.22 -9.80 -25.48
N VAL A 167 1.45 -9.31 -25.57
CA VAL A 167 2.63 -9.86 -24.87
C VAL A 167 2.93 -9.04 -23.60
N VAL A 168 3.13 -9.73 -22.47
CA VAL A 168 3.54 -9.08 -21.21
C VAL A 168 4.96 -8.52 -21.35
N VAL A 169 5.14 -7.27 -20.99
CA VAL A 169 6.44 -6.59 -21.03
C VAL A 169 6.77 -5.98 -19.66
N GLU A 170 7.95 -6.30 -19.14
CA GLU A 170 8.45 -5.74 -17.88
C GLU A 170 9.03 -4.34 -18.08
N GLU A 171 9.89 -4.20 -19.10
CA GLU A 171 10.48 -2.92 -19.46
C GLU A 171 9.65 -2.21 -20.54
N LYS A 172 8.88 -1.19 -20.15
CA LYS A 172 7.92 -0.49 -21.00
C LYS A 172 8.56 0.48 -21.98
N LYS A 173 9.71 1.06 -21.61
CA LYS A 173 10.40 2.07 -22.42
C LYS A 173 11.02 1.46 -23.67
N LYS A 174 10.95 2.19 -24.78
CA LYS A 174 11.55 1.83 -26.08
C LYS A 174 10.92 0.59 -26.78
N LYS A 175 9.92 -0.06 -26.19
CA LYS A 175 9.18 -1.12 -26.86
C LYS A 175 8.25 -0.51 -27.90
N LYS A 176 8.03 -1.22 -29.00
CA LYS A 176 7.12 -0.84 -30.10
C LYS A 176 5.88 -1.74 -30.04
N GLY A 177 4.75 -1.19 -30.37
CA GLY A 177 3.48 -1.90 -30.42
C GLY A 177 2.31 -0.91 -30.53
N THR A 178 1.18 -1.37 -30.97
CA THR A 178 -0.05 -0.59 -31.18
C THR A 178 -1.06 -0.79 -30.06
N ASP A 179 -1.21 -2.01 -29.57
CA ASP A 179 -2.23 -2.34 -28.58
C ASP A 179 -1.61 -2.42 -27.18
N LEU A 180 -1.99 -1.45 -26.34
CA LEU A 180 -1.59 -1.38 -24.93
C LEU A 180 -2.71 -1.93 -24.06
N GLU A 181 -2.38 -2.80 -23.12
CA GLU A 181 -3.28 -3.26 -22.09
C GLU A 181 -2.55 -3.20 -20.74
N ILE A 182 -3.15 -2.55 -19.75
CA ILE A 182 -2.66 -2.52 -18.39
C ILE A 182 -3.71 -3.07 -17.45
N ALA A 183 -3.32 -3.94 -16.55
CA ALA A 183 -4.10 -4.29 -15.37
C ALA A 183 -3.35 -3.81 -14.13
N SER A 184 -4.02 -3.03 -13.30
CA SER A 184 -3.48 -2.52 -12.05
C SER A 184 -4.39 -2.88 -10.89
N PHE A 185 -3.79 -3.44 -9.84
CA PHE A 185 -4.42 -3.54 -8.53
C PHE A 185 -4.34 -2.17 -7.86
N SER A 186 -5.46 -1.71 -7.33
CA SER A 186 -5.52 -0.47 -6.57
C SER A 186 -6.35 -0.69 -5.30
N SER A 187 -5.91 -0.09 -4.21
CA SER A 187 -6.61 -0.06 -2.94
C SER A 187 -6.87 1.37 -2.51
N PHE A 188 -8.09 1.64 -2.13
CA PHE A 188 -8.57 2.94 -1.68
C PHE A 188 -9.12 2.82 -0.27
N SER A 189 -9.04 3.91 0.48
CA SER A 189 -9.69 4.05 1.78
C SER A 189 -10.42 5.39 1.84
N PRO A 190 -11.53 5.48 2.59
CA PRO A 190 -12.18 6.76 2.82
C PRO A 190 -11.20 7.76 3.43
N LYS A 191 -11.25 9.00 2.96
CA LYS A 191 -10.34 10.07 3.41
C LYS A 191 -10.33 10.25 4.92
N PHE A 192 -11.46 10.14 5.58
CA PHE A 192 -11.55 10.27 7.04
C PHE A 192 -10.72 9.19 7.76
N ASN A 193 -10.66 7.96 7.21
CA ASN A 193 -9.83 6.89 7.77
C ASN A 193 -8.34 7.14 7.54
N VAL A 194 -7.96 7.55 6.34
CA VAL A 194 -6.57 7.95 6.05
C VAL A 194 -6.12 9.06 7.01
N SER A 195 -6.96 10.09 7.18
CA SER A 195 -6.68 11.21 8.10
C SER A 195 -6.58 10.78 9.58
N ALA A 196 -7.38 9.77 9.99
CA ALA A 196 -7.28 9.22 11.34
C ALA A 196 -5.93 8.51 11.56
N VAL A 197 -5.48 7.70 10.59
CA VAL A 197 -4.17 7.03 10.63
C VAL A 197 -3.02 8.06 10.64
N GLU A 198 -3.09 9.09 9.79
CA GLU A 198 -2.12 10.19 9.78
C GLU A 198 -2.04 10.90 11.13
N THR A 199 -3.20 11.16 11.75
CA THR A 199 -3.29 11.79 13.07
C THR A 199 -2.65 10.93 14.15
N VAL A 200 -2.94 9.61 14.15
CA VAL A 200 -2.33 8.65 15.08
C VAL A 200 -0.81 8.65 14.94
N CYS A 201 -0.29 8.54 13.71
CA CYS A 201 1.15 8.56 13.47
C CYS A 201 1.79 9.87 13.93
N LYS A 202 1.18 11.02 13.60
CA LYS A 202 1.67 12.34 14.00
C LYS A 202 1.74 12.48 15.52
N LYS A 203 0.69 12.06 16.24
CA LYS A 203 0.64 12.10 17.71
C LYS A 203 1.65 11.14 18.35
N ALA A 204 1.90 9.98 17.73
CA ALA A 204 2.94 9.05 18.16
C ALA A 204 4.39 9.53 17.85
N GLY A 205 4.55 10.65 17.13
CA GLY A 205 5.87 11.18 16.72
C GLY A 205 6.48 10.42 15.55
N LEU A 206 5.66 9.71 14.77
CA LEU A 206 6.08 8.86 13.66
C LEU A 206 5.82 9.55 12.32
N LYS A 207 6.69 9.25 11.35
CA LYS A 207 6.56 9.67 9.96
C LYS A 207 5.92 8.56 9.14
N LEU A 208 4.67 8.75 8.73
CA LEU A 208 3.95 7.80 7.89
C LEU A 208 4.58 7.74 6.49
N LEU A 209 5.05 6.56 6.08
CA LEU A 209 5.56 6.28 4.74
C LEU A 209 4.44 5.83 3.80
N GLY A 210 3.46 5.12 4.32
CA GLY A 210 2.32 4.64 3.56
C GLY A 210 1.36 3.79 4.38
N ILE A 211 0.20 3.54 3.78
CA ILE A 211 -0.83 2.67 4.33
C ILE A 211 -0.97 1.47 3.39
N SER A 212 -1.10 0.27 3.96
CA SER A 212 -1.27 -0.97 3.21
C SER A 212 -2.51 -1.72 3.69
N PRO A 213 -3.33 -2.27 2.79
CA PRO A 213 -4.39 -3.19 3.20
C PRO A 213 -3.78 -4.49 3.70
N GLN A 214 -4.25 -4.98 4.85
CA GLN A 214 -3.75 -6.19 5.50
C GLN A 214 -3.78 -7.42 4.57
N LEU A 215 -4.90 -7.63 3.87
CA LEU A 215 -5.08 -8.76 2.96
C LEU A 215 -4.12 -8.75 1.77
N TYR A 216 -3.70 -7.58 1.28
CA TYR A 216 -2.74 -7.49 0.19
C TYR A 216 -1.37 -8.07 0.59
N GLY A 217 -0.89 -7.72 1.79
CA GLY A 217 0.36 -8.27 2.31
C GLY A 217 0.29 -9.80 2.47
N LEU A 218 -0.83 -10.30 3.00
CA LEU A 218 -1.06 -11.75 3.14
C LEU A 218 -1.06 -12.46 1.77
N THR A 219 -1.75 -11.90 0.77
CA THR A 219 -1.79 -12.46 -0.59
C THR A 219 -0.39 -12.55 -1.21
N LEU A 220 0.43 -11.50 -1.08
CA LEU A 220 1.81 -11.51 -1.58
C LEU A 220 2.67 -12.56 -0.87
N MET A 221 2.50 -12.72 0.44
CA MET A 221 3.20 -13.75 1.22
C MET A 221 2.81 -15.16 0.76
N LEU A 222 1.52 -15.44 0.60
CA LEU A 222 1.03 -16.74 0.13
C LEU A 222 1.53 -17.05 -1.28
N LYS A 223 1.52 -16.07 -2.19
CA LYS A 223 2.09 -16.21 -3.53
C LYS A 223 3.57 -16.58 -3.48
N LYS A 224 4.36 -15.93 -2.61
CA LYS A 224 5.79 -16.23 -2.44
C LYS A 224 6.04 -17.64 -1.87
N LEU A 225 5.18 -18.11 -0.95
CA LEU A 225 5.32 -19.43 -0.32
C LEU A 225 4.89 -20.58 -1.24
N LYS A 226 3.83 -20.38 -2.04
CA LYS A 226 3.29 -21.42 -2.93
C LYS A 226 3.85 -21.38 -4.36
N GLY A 227 4.61 -20.36 -4.72
CA GLY A 227 5.20 -20.22 -6.04
C GLY A 227 4.15 -20.05 -7.15
N GLU A 228 4.41 -20.70 -8.30
CA GLU A 228 3.56 -20.60 -9.50
C GLU A 228 2.20 -21.31 -9.37
N TYR A 229 2.02 -22.17 -8.37
CA TYR A 229 0.79 -22.95 -8.13
C TYR A 229 -0.23 -22.21 -7.24
N PHE A 230 -0.09 -20.91 -7.08
CA PHE A 230 -1.04 -20.12 -6.30
C PHE A 230 -2.20 -19.64 -7.18
N ASP A 231 -3.30 -20.38 -7.16
CA ASP A 231 -4.51 -20.11 -7.97
C ASP A 231 -5.47 -19.09 -7.31
N GLY A 232 -5.00 -18.39 -6.29
CA GLY A 232 -5.78 -17.42 -5.54
C GLY A 232 -6.35 -17.97 -4.23
N VAL A 233 -7.05 -17.12 -3.49
CA VAL A 233 -7.82 -17.42 -2.26
C VAL A 233 -9.27 -17.07 -2.53
#